data_1d20c760a99a1ad2e785fdf4750809fd
#
_entry.id   1d20c760a99a1ad2e785fdf4750809fd
#
_cell.length_a   1.000
_cell.length_b   1.000
_cell.length_c   1.000
_cell.angle_alpha   90.00
_cell.angle_beta   90.00
_cell.angle_gamma   90.00
#
_symmetry.space_group_name_H-M   'P 1'
#
loop_
_entity.id
_entity.type
_entity.pdbx_description
1 polymer ?
#
loop_
_entity_poly.entity_id
_entity_poly.type
_entity_poly.pdbx_seq_one_letter_code
_entity_poly.pdbx_strand_id
1 'polypeptide(L)'
;MSFNIGLSGLYAANKQLDVTGNNIANVATAGFKSSRAEFADVYSATRLGTGSKVIGNGVRLANVSQQFTQGDINNTGNVLDMGINGSGFFTMSNNGSISYTRAGTFKVDDKGYITNTDYTSRLQGYGVDANGKVINGVLTDLKIDTSNLAPKSTSLVTSTINLDSTAPVIDDTAPAGKFDPTNLATYTKSFSTPIYDSQGNMHPMDQYVVKTGANTWKVYTLVDGRNPDATGSDPKVTAPTPSTMTFDSAGKLTQVSTLPGPVISSDLKLSGWVPGNVVNGTFKPNGAAANTAGITISMAQTTQYNADTARSIPTQDGYATGQITNLTIDGTGTLFANFSNNQNKAIGQVALASFTNEQGLQAIGGTSWKETFASGIPGYDAPQTGTLGSIQSNSLEESNVNLTNELVDLIKGQSNYQANAKTISTQSTIMQTIIQMT
;
A
#
# COMPACT_ATOMS: atom_id res chain seq x y z
N MET A 1 -58.70 -14.50 -22.36
CA MET A 1 -57.72 -13.41 -22.29
C MET A 1 -57.48 -12.96 -20.84
N SER A 2 -58.47 -12.65 -20.03
CA SER A 2 -58.28 -12.20 -18.65
C SER A 2 -57.56 -13.21 -17.73
N PHE A 3 -57.75 -14.52 -17.93
CA PHE A 3 -57.02 -15.56 -17.18
C PHE A 3 -55.51 -15.50 -17.43
N ASN A 4 -55.09 -15.35 -18.69
CA ASN A 4 -53.68 -15.26 -19.06
C ASN A 4 -53.02 -13.96 -18.51
N ILE A 5 -53.75 -12.86 -18.45
CA ILE A 5 -53.32 -11.61 -17.87
C ILE A 5 -53.09 -11.79 -16.36
N GLY A 6 -54.03 -12.37 -15.64
CA GLY A 6 -53.90 -12.69 -14.21
C GLY A 6 -52.73 -13.65 -13.93
N LEU A 7 -52.53 -14.67 -14.78
CA LEU A 7 -51.44 -15.61 -14.66
C LEU A 7 -50.07 -14.93 -14.88
N SER A 8 -49.94 -14.09 -15.90
CA SER A 8 -48.72 -13.35 -16.18
C SER A 8 -48.40 -12.38 -15.01
N GLY A 9 -49.40 -11.71 -14.44
CA GLY A 9 -49.25 -10.86 -13.28
C GLY A 9 -48.81 -11.64 -12.02
N LEU A 10 -49.32 -12.83 -11.83
CA LEU A 10 -48.92 -13.72 -10.72
C LEU A 10 -47.46 -14.17 -10.86
N TYR A 11 -47.02 -14.55 -12.06
CA TYR A 11 -45.62 -14.89 -12.34
C TYR A 11 -44.71 -13.68 -12.14
N ALA A 12 -45.09 -12.49 -12.57
CA ALA A 12 -44.33 -11.27 -12.35
C ALA A 12 -44.18 -10.95 -10.87
N ALA A 13 -45.29 -11.03 -10.10
CA ALA A 13 -45.26 -10.81 -8.66
C ALA A 13 -44.38 -11.84 -7.93
N ASN A 14 -44.41 -13.11 -8.36
CA ASN A 14 -43.54 -14.14 -7.81
C ASN A 14 -42.06 -13.82 -8.07
N LYS A 15 -41.69 -13.42 -9.31
CA LYS A 15 -40.33 -13.02 -9.64
C LYS A 15 -39.86 -11.78 -8.88
N GLN A 16 -40.74 -10.82 -8.64
CA GLN A 16 -40.45 -9.68 -7.78
C GLN A 16 -40.16 -10.15 -6.35
N LEU A 17 -40.97 -11.05 -5.80
CA LEU A 17 -40.78 -11.60 -4.45
C LEU A 17 -39.44 -12.40 -4.35
N ASP A 18 -39.09 -13.18 -5.38
CA ASP A 18 -37.82 -13.91 -5.46
C ASP A 18 -36.63 -12.96 -5.36
N VAL A 19 -36.66 -11.85 -6.13
CA VAL A 19 -35.59 -10.85 -6.16
C VAL A 19 -35.49 -10.10 -4.83
N THR A 20 -36.62 -9.61 -4.30
CA THR A 20 -36.67 -8.93 -3.00
C THR A 20 -36.23 -9.85 -1.87
N GLY A 21 -36.65 -11.11 -1.86
CA GLY A 21 -36.21 -12.12 -0.90
C GLY A 21 -34.70 -12.37 -0.95
N ASN A 22 -34.13 -12.42 -2.14
CA ASN A 22 -32.69 -12.54 -2.33
C ASN A 22 -31.92 -11.32 -1.81
N ASN A 23 -32.41 -10.09 -2.07
CA ASN A 23 -31.83 -8.86 -1.53
C ASN A 23 -31.85 -8.86 0.01
N ILE A 24 -32.98 -9.18 0.61
CA ILE A 24 -33.13 -9.26 2.07
C ILE A 24 -32.16 -10.29 2.67
N ALA A 25 -32.05 -11.47 2.06
CA ALA A 25 -31.17 -12.52 2.54
C ALA A 25 -29.68 -12.11 2.53
N ASN A 26 -29.30 -11.18 1.63
CA ASN A 26 -27.93 -10.74 1.43
C ASN A 26 -27.65 -9.32 2.01
N VAL A 27 -28.50 -8.81 2.86
CA VAL A 27 -28.33 -7.46 3.48
C VAL A 27 -27.04 -7.34 4.28
N ALA A 28 -26.56 -8.43 4.90
CA ALA A 28 -25.33 -8.47 5.67
C ALA A 28 -24.12 -9.05 4.90
N THR A 29 -24.27 -9.30 3.60
CA THR A 29 -23.19 -9.87 2.77
C THR A 29 -22.30 -8.74 2.25
N ALA A 30 -21.02 -8.74 2.64
CA ALA A 30 -20.06 -7.72 2.20
C ALA A 30 -19.94 -7.70 0.66
N GLY A 31 -19.96 -6.50 0.08
CA GLY A 31 -19.84 -6.29 -1.36
C GLY A 31 -21.02 -6.77 -2.20
N PHE A 32 -22.13 -7.20 -1.58
CA PHE A 32 -23.34 -7.60 -2.32
C PHE A 32 -23.98 -6.38 -2.99
N LYS A 33 -24.46 -6.58 -4.22
CA LYS A 33 -25.18 -5.58 -5.00
C LYS A 33 -26.63 -6.02 -5.20
N SER A 34 -27.55 -5.17 -4.74
CA SER A 34 -28.99 -5.42 -4.84
C SER A 34 -29.41 -5.63 -6.29
N SER A 35 -30.41 -6.47 -6.49
CA SER A 35 -31.00 -6.73 -7.79
C SER A 35 -32.38 -6.10 -7.86
N ARG A 36 -32.81 -5.68 -9.05
CA ARG A 36 -34.14 -5.16 -9.32
C ARG A 36 -34.77 -5.90 -10.49
N ALA A 37 -35.99 -6.41 -10.30
CA ALA A 37 -36.78 -7.00 -11.38
C ALA A 37 -37.35 -5.88 -12.27
N GLU A 38 -37.15 -6.00 -13.57
CA GLU A 38 -37.69 -5.09 -14.58
C GLU A 38 -38.72 -5.79 -15.43
N PHE A 39 -39.87 -5.16 -15.55
CA PHE A 39 -41.01 -5.74 -16.24
C PHE A 39 -41.33 -4.96 -17.50
N ALA A 40 -41.76 -5.67 -18.54
CA ALA A 40 -42.29 -5.09 -19.77
C ALA A 40 -43.71 -5.57 -20.01
N ASP A 41 -44.55 -4.71 -20.52
CA ASP A 41 -45.88 -5.09 -21.00
C ASP A 41 -45.79 -6.00 -22.23
N VAL A 42 -46.77 -6.85 -22.38
CA VAL A 42 -46.89 -7.72 -23.56
C VAL A 42 -48.02 -7.21 -24.43
N TYR A 43 -47.65 -6.71 -25.59
CA TYR A 43 -48.61 -6.22 -26.60
C TYR A 43 -48.70 -7.20 -27.77
N SER A 44 -49.86 -7.75 -28.01
CA SER A 44 -50.09 -8.62 -29.19
C SER A 44 -50.68 -7.75 -30.32
N ALA A 45 -49.87 -7.46 -31.31
CA ALA A 45 -50.36 -6.91 -32.58
C ALA A 45 -51.12 -8.01 -33.34
N THR A 46 -52.40 -8.11 -33.09
CA THR A 46 -53.27 -8.93 -33.98
C THR A 46 -53.36 -8.23 -35.32
N ARG A 47 -53.11 -8.97 -36.39
CA ARG A 47 -53.05 -8.55 -37.80
C ARG A 47 -54.34 -7.85 -38.33
N LEU A 48 -55.38 -7.69 -37.53
CA LEU A 48 -56.72 -7.23 -37.89
C LEU A 48 -57.26 -6.08 -37.06
N GLY A 49 -56.42 -5.28 -36.36
CA GLY A 49 -56.93 -4.19 -35.55
C GLY A 49 -55.86 -3.16 -35.21
N THR A 50 -55.56 -2.25 -36.11
CA THR A 50 -54.90 -0.96 -35.82
C THR A 50 -55.90 0.00 -35.21
N GLY A 51 -56.18 -0.10 -33.93
CA GLY A 51 -57.07 0.84 -33.24
C GLY A 51 -56.61 1.11 -31.83
N SER A 52 -56.79 2.33 -31.33
CA SER A 52 -56.42 2.84 -29.99
C SER A 52 -57.16 2.17 -28.82
N LYS A 53 -57.80 1.01 -29.02
CA LYS A 53 -58.65 0.30 -28.05
C LYS A 53 -58.19 -1.13 -27.77
N VAL A 54 -56.90 -1.45 -27.97
CA VAL A 54 -56.40 -2.84 -27.75
C VAL A 54 -55.96 -2.97 -26.27
N ILE A 55 -56.52 -3.99 -25.62
CA ILE A 55 -56.14 -4.35 -24.25
C ILE A 55 -54.82 -5.15 -24.30
N GLY A 56 -53.82 -4.80 -23.49
CA GLY A 56 -52.53 -5.53 -23.40
C GLY A 56 -52.74 -7.00 -22.91
N ASN A 57 -51.81 -7.89 -23.26
CA ASN A 57 -51.82 -9.31 -22.89
C ASN A 57 -51.14 -9.66 -21.58
N GLY A 58 -50.88 -8.68 -20.72
CA GLY A 58 -50.22 -8.87 -19.43
C GLY A 58 -48.79 -8.37 -19.38
N VAL A 59 -47.98 -8.97 -18.55
CA VAL A 59 -46.62 -8.56 -18.21
C VAL A 59 -45.64 -9.72 -18.34
N ARG A 60 -44.38 -9.43 -18.71
CA ARG A 60 -43.29 -10.39 -18.67
C ARG A 60 -42.11 -9.78 -17.92
N LEU A 61 -41.31 -10.63 -17.28
CA LEU A 61 -40.01 -10.22 -16.79
C LEU A 61 -39.10 -9.89 -17.99
N ALA A 62 -38.60 -8.67 -18.06
CA ALA A 62 -37.71 -8.22 -19.10
C ALA A 62 -36.25 -8.50 -18.73
N ASN A 63 -35.87 -8.15 -17.50
CA ASN A 63 -34.52 -8.30 -16.99
C ASN A 63 -34.52 -8.34 -15.46
N VAL A 64 -33.40 -8.78 -14.88
CA VAL A 64 -33.05 -8.57 -13.48
C VAL A 64 -31.72 -7.79 -13.45
N SER A 65 -31.81 -6.49 -13.24
CA SER A 65 -30.63 -5.59 -13.26
C SER A 65 -30.01 -5.50 -11.88
N GLN A 66 -28.68 -5.58 -11.80
CA GLN A 66 -27.95 -5.32 -10.55
C GLN A 66 -27.69 -3.83 -10.37
N GLN A 67 -27.75 -3.36 -9.14
CA GLN A 67 -27.52 -1.96 -8.79
C GLN A 67 -26.09 -1.82 -8.24
N PHE A 68 -25.17 -1.32 -9.06
CA PHE A 68 -23.75 -1.16 -8.67
C PHE A 68 -23.47 0.12 -7.85
N THR A 69 -24.50 0.67 -7.21
CA THR A 69 -24.28 1.78 -6.27
C THR A 69 -23.44 1.32 -5.09
N GLN A 70 -22.68 2.24 -4.52
CA GLN A 70 -21.84 1.95 -3.36
C GLN A 70 -22.70 1.70 -2.12
N GLY A 71 -22.32 0.69 -1.32
CA GLY A 71 -22.81 0.46 0.03
C GLY A 71 -22.04 1.27 1.07
N ASP A 72 -22.47 1.21 2.32
CA ASP A 72 -21.75 1.84 3.42
C ASP A 72 -20.42 1.15 3.67
N ILE A 73 -19.41 1.93 4.08
CA ILE A 73 -18.07 1.40 4.37
C ILE A 73 -17.89 1.39 5.89
N ASN A 74 -17.76 0.20 6.48
CA ASN A 74 -17.61 -0.01 7.90
C ASN A 74 -16.21 -0.50 8.26
N ASN A 75 -15.67 0.07 9.37
CA ASN A 75 -14.37 -0.30 9.88
C ASN A 75 -14.43 -1.66 10.60
N THR A 76 -13.52 -2.57 10.25
CA THR A 76 -13.40 -3.92 10.83
C THR A 76 -12.17 -4.09 11.72
N GLY A 77 -11.16 -3.20 11.57
CA GLY A 77 -9.88 -3.30 12.27
C GLY A 77 -8.91 -4.35 11.72
N ASN A 78 -9.28 -5.10 10.68
CA ASN A 78 -8.38 -6.05 10.00
C ASN A 78 -7.76 -5.40 8.77
N VAL A 79 -6.43 -5.35 8.68
CA VAL A 79 -5.68 -4.66 7.62
C VAL A 79 -6.02 -5.18 6.23
N LEU A 80 -6.29 -6.49 6.11
CA LEU A 80 -6.60 -7.13 4.83
C LEU A 80 -8.07 -6.99 4.41
N ASP A 81 -8.92 -6.43 5.28
CA ASP A 81 -10.25 -6.05 4.88
C ASP A 81 -10.16 -4.70 4.15
N MET A 82 -10.50 -4.71 2.87
CA MET A 82 -10.36 -3.57 1.97
C MET A 82 -11.69 -3.16 1.36
N GLY A 83 -12.17 -1.95 1.64
CA GLY A 83 -13.31 -1.35 0.95
C GLY A 83 -12.87 -0.49 -0.22
N ILE A 84 -13.62 -0.51 -1.33
CA ILE A 84 -13.45 0.44 -2.43
C ILE A 84 -14.37 1.63 -2.18
N ASN A 85 -13.81 2.82 -2.03
CA ASN A 85 -14.58 4.06 -1.96
C ASN A 85 -14.62 4.70 -3.34
N GLY A 86 -15.72 4.52 -4.06
CA GLY A 86 -15.91 4.93 -5.44
C GLY A 86 -16.10 3.75 -6.41
N SER A 87 -15.77 3.94 -7.67
CA SER A 87 -15.94 2.95 -8.74
C SER A 87 -14.77 1.96 -8.82
N GLY A 88 -15.01 0.79 -9.40
CA GLY A 88 -14.01 -0.25 -9.66
C GLY A 88 -14.32 -1.56 -8.95
N PHE A 89 -13.61 -2.62 -9.30
CA PHE A 89 -13.76 -3.96 -8.72
C PHE A 89 -12.39 -4.53 -8.42
N PHE A 90 -12.29 -5.29 -7.34
CA PHE A 90 -11.12 -6.14 -7.11
C PHE A 90 -11.03 -7.21 -8.19
N THR A 91 -9.85 -7.44 -8.69
CA THR A 91 -9.57 -8.47 -9.67
C THR A 91 -9.05 -9.72 -8.98
N MET A 92 -9.71 -10.84 -9.20
CA MET A 92 -9.34 -12.13 -8.62
C MET A 92 -8.97 -13.13 -9.72
N SER A 93 -8.00 -13.98 -9.45
CA SER A 93 -7.59 -15.06 -10.35
C SER A 93 -7.72 -16.42 -9.68
N ASN A 94 -8.44 -17.32 -10.33
CA ASN A 94 -8.46 -18.73 -9.97
C ASN A 94 -7.78 -19.52 -11.10
N ASN A 95 -6.52 -19.88 -10.92
CA ASN A 95 -5.73 -20.62 -11.91
C ASN A 95 -5.81 -20.03 -13.33
N GLY A 96 -5.76 -18.70 -13.43
CA GLY A 96 -5.83 -17.97 -14.70
C GLY A 96 -7.24 -17.57 -15.14
N SER A 97 -8.29 -18.06 -14.49
CA SER A 97 -9.65 -17.56 -14.71
C SER A 97 -9.87 -16.30 -13.87
N ILE A 98 -10.12 -15.19 -14.55
CA ILE A 98 -10.34 -13.90 -13.90
C ILE A 98 -11.80 -13.74 -13.50
N SER A 99 -12.02 -13.19 -12.31
CA SER A 99 -13.31 -12.76 -11.79
C SER A 99 -13.15 -11.44 -11.05
N TYR A 100 -14.24 -10.74 -10.86
CA TYR A 100 -14.29 -9.40 -10.28
C TYR A 100 -15.19 -9.41 -9.06
N THR A 101 -14.81 -8.69 -8.00
CA THR A 101 -15.62 -8.65 -6.78
C THR A 101 -15.55 -7.27 -6.12
N ARG A 102 -16.59 -6.93 -5.35
CA ARG A 102 -16.61 -5.81 -4.41
C ARG A 102 -16.39 -6.26 -2.96
N ALA A 103 -16.48 -7.58 -2.73
CA ALA A 103 -16.17 -8.12 -1.41
C ALA A 103 -14.68 -8.03 -1.14
N GLY A 104 -14.31 -7.26 -0.14
CA GLY A 104 -12.93 -7.00 0.23
C GLY A 104 -12.43 -7.82 1.42
N THR A 105 -13.07 -8.93 1.74
CA THR A 105 -12.65 -9.85 2.81
C THR A 105 -11.53 -10.74 2.30
N PHE A 106 -10.27 -10.36 2.57
CA PHE A 106 -9.12 -11.13 2.12
C PHE A 106 -8.40 -11.81 3.27
N LYS A 107 -7.72 -12.92 2.96
CA LYS A 107 -6.89 -13.71 3.85
C LYS A 107 -5.58 -14.04 3.17
N VAL A 108 -4.59 -14.50 3.96
CA VAL A 108 -3.32 -14.97 3.43
C VAL A 108 -3.31 -16.50 3.47
N ASP A 109 -2.90 -17.13 2.37
CA ASP A 109 -2.73 -18.58 2.31
C ASP A 109 -1.38 -19.02 2.93
N ASP A 110 -1.13 -20.33 2.98
CA ASP A 110 0.10 -20.95 3.50
C ASP A 110 1.36 -20.56 2.72
N LYS A 111 1.19 -20.06 1.49
CA LYS A 111 2.28 -19.63 0.60
C LYS A 111 2.49 -18.12 0.59
N GLY A 112 1.68 -17.39 1.37
CA GLY A 112 1.74 -15.94 1.47
C GLY A 112 0.91 -15.19 0.43
N TYR A 113 0.11 -15.85 -0.41
CA TYR A 113 -0.76 -15.15 -1.37
C TYR A 113 -2.00 -14.59 -0.69
N ILE A 114 -2.41 -13.41 -1.14
CA ILE A 114 -3.68 -12.79 -0.69
C ILE A 114 -4.82 -13.44 -1.47
N THR A 115 -5.76 -14.05 -0.76
CA THR A 115 -6.85 -14.83 -1.33
C THR A 115 -8.20 -14.38 -0.79
N ASN A 116 -9.27 -14.83 -1.45
CA ASN A 116 -10.63 -14.72 -0.91
C ASN A 116 -10.80 -15.61 0.33
N THR A 117 -11.97 -15.52 0.97
CA THR A 117 -12.30 -16.24 2.21
C THR A 117 -12.19 -17.77 2.07
N ASP A 118 -12.44 -18.30 0.87
CA ASP A 118 -12.48 -19.74 0.58
C ASP A 118 -11.13 -20.27 0.05
N TYR A 119 -10.10 -19.43 -0.04
CA TYR A 119 -8.77 -19.79 -0.57
C TYR A 119 -8.78 -20.30 -2.02
N THR A 120 -9.84 -20.01 -2.79
CA THR A 120 -10.00 -20.49 -4.15
C THR A 120 -9.44 -19.55 -5.21
N SER A 121 -9.39 -18.26 -4.91
CA SER A 121 -8.97 -17.22 -5.84
C SER A 121 -7.98 -16.26 -5.19
N ARG A 122 -7.00 -15.79 -5.96
CA ARG A 122 -5.94 -14.89 -5.52
C ARG A 122 -6.22 -13.48 -5.98
N LEU A 123 -5.96 -12.51 -5.11
CA LEU A 123 -6.06 -11.10 -5.42
C LEU A 123 -4.96 -10.72 -6.42
N GLN A 124 -5.35 -10.01 -7.47
CA GLN A 124 -4.45 -9.53 -8.51
C GLN A 124 -4.04 -8.08 -8.27
N GLY A 125 -2.83 -7.77 -8.65
CA GLY A 125 -2.31 -6.42 -8.55
C GLY A 125 -0.96 -6.28 -9.25
N TYR A 126 -0.29 -5.19 -8.97
CA TYR A 126 1.03 -4.88 -9.49
C TYR A 126 2.10 -5.31 -8.50
N GLY A 127 3.08 -6.07 -8.98
CA GLY A 127 4.25 -6.42 -8.22
C GLY A 127 5.20 -5.24 -8.02
N VAL A 128 6.26 -5.44 -7.25
CA VAL A 128 7.31 -4.45 -7.00
C VAL A 128 8.67 -4.96 -7.47
N ASP A 129 9.56 -4.05 -7.80
CA ASP A 129 10.96 -4.37 -8.07
C ASP A 129 11.75 -4.63 -6.77
N ALA A 130 13.03 -4.97 -6.89
CA ALA A 130 13.92 -5.20 -5.76
C ALA A 130 14.02 -3.99 -4.81
N ASN A 131 13.78 -2.78 -5.31
CA ASN A 131 13.83 -1.52 -4.55
C ASN A 131 12.48 -1.16 -3.90
N GLY A 132 11.43 -1.97 -4.11
CA GLY A 132 10.09 -1.68 -3.62
C GLY A 132 9.30 -0.68 -4.47
N LYS A 133 9.72 -0.42 -5.72
CA LYS A 133 8.95 0.41 -6.65
C LYS A 133 7.94 -0.44 -7.40
N VAL A 134 6.69 0.00 -7.45
CA VAL A 134 5.59 -0.68 -8.16
C VAL A 134 5.88 -0.75 -9.67
N ILE A 135 5.69 -1.93 -10.24
CA ILE A 135 5.84 -2.21 -11.67
C ILE A 135 4.45 -2.26 -12.29
N ASN A 136 4.01 -1.16 -12.90
CA ASN A 136 2.70 -1.08 -13.54
C ASN A 136 2.69 -1.83 -14.89
N GLY A 137 1.49 -2.29 -15.28
CA GLY A 137 1.21 -2.84 -16.63
C GLY A 137 1.09 -4.36 -16.71
N VAL A 138 1.57 -5.12 -15.73
CA VAL A 138 1.37 -6.57 -15.68
C VAL A 138 0.73 -6.96 -14.36
N LEU A 139 -0.45 -7.57 -14.44
CA LEU A 139 -1.13 -8.13 -13.26
C LEU A 139 -0.43 -9.40 -12.81
N THR A 140 -0.21 -9.49 -11.51
CA THR A 140 0.38 -10.64 -10.84
C THR A 140 -0.42 -11.00 -9.60
N ASP A 141 -0.32 -12.25 -9.15
CA ASP A 141 -0.84 -12.64 -7.86
C ASP A 141 -0.13 -11.85 -6.75
N LEU A 142 -0.86 -11.13 -5.92
CA LEU A 142 -0.29 -10.40 -4.79
C LEU A 142 0.15 -11.38 -3.72
N LYS A 143 1.42 -11.25 -3.33
CA LYS A 143 2.05 -12.10 -2.34
C LYS A 143 2.73 -11.27 -1.25
N ILE A 144 2.49 -11.64 0.00
CA ILE A 144 3.20 -11.12 1.15
C ILE A 144 4.42 -12.00 1.38
N ASP A 145 5.60 -11.45 1.09
CA ASP A 145 6.85 -12.12 1.41
C ASP A 145 7.17 -11.92 2.90
N THR A 146 7.08 -12.98 3.67
CA THR A 146 7.36 -12.99 5.12
C THR A 146 8.83 -13.15 5.45
N SER A 147 9.71 -13.17 4.46
CA SER A 147 11.15 -13.26 4.68
C SER A 147 11.68 -12.01 5.40
N ASN A 148 12.76 -12.18 6.14
CA ASN A 148 13.43 -11.07 6.78
C ASN A 148 13.97 -10.10 5.73
N LEU A 149 13.84 -8.80 6.01
CA LEU A 149 14.49 -7.78 5.20
C LEU A 149 16.00 -7.92 5.34
N ALA A 150 16.69 -8.13 4.23
CA ALA A 150 18.15 -8.19 4.22
C ALA A 150 18.75 -6.86 4.72
N PRO A 151 19.85 -6.90 5.47
CA PRO A 151 20.52 -5.70 5.93
C PRO A 151 21.09 -4.90 4.75
N LYS A 152 21.27 -3.60 4.97
CA LYS A 152 21.92 -2.72 4.01
C LYS A 152 23.11 -2.02 4.67
N SER A 153 24.31 -2.17 4.07
CA SER A 153 25.49 -1.43 4.52
C SER A 153 25.32 0.06 4.27
N THR A 154 25.78 0.89 5.20
CA THR A 154 25.72 2.34 5.07
C THR A 154 26.60 2.81 3.90
N SER A 155 26.03 3.64 3.03
CA SER A 155 26.73 4.28 1.92
C SER A 155 26.77 5.80 2.02
N LEU A 156 25.78 6.39 2.68
CA LEU A 156 25.64 7.84 2.83
C LEU A 156 25.27 8.19 4.27
N VAL A 157 25.97 9.17 4.81
CA VAL A 157 25.65 9.83 6.07
C VAL A 157 25.48 11.32 5.80
N THR A 158 24.38 11.92 6.23
CA THR A 158 24.12 13.35 6.05
C THR A 158 23.77 13.98 7.40
N SER A 159 24.35 15.11 7.69
CA SER A 159 24.02 15.90 8.89
C SER A 159 24.32 17.38 8.66
N THR A 160 23.56 18.24 9.30
CA THR A 160 23.84 19.66 9.36
C THR A 160 24.59 19.97 10.65
N ILE A 161 25.75 20.57 10.55
CA ILE A 161 26.63 20.90 11.70
C ILE A 161 26.87 22.41 11.73
N ASN A 162 26.71 23.03 12.88
CA ASN A 162 27.26 24.35 13.14
C ASN A 162 28.51 24.22 14.05
N LEU A 163 29.58 24.83 13.66
CA LEU A 163 30.82 24.92 14.44
C LEU A 163 30.93 26.33 15.05
N ASP A 164 31.20 26.38 16.33
CA ASP A 164 31.33 27.70 17.02
C ASP A 164 32.55 28.47 16.52
N SER A 165 32.29 29.58 15.85
CA SER A 165 33.36 30.47 15.35
C SER A 165 34.22 31.07 16.46
N THR A 166 33.73 31.11 17.72
CA THR A 166 34.45 31.68 18.88
C THR A 166 35.17 30.61 19.69
N ALA A 167 35.05 29.33 19.36
CA ALA A 167 35.75 28.26 20.06
C ALA A 167 37.25 28.47 20.08
N PRO A 168 37.96 28.08 21.15
CA PRO A 168 39.40 28.22 21.25
C PRO A 168 40.12 27.42 20.15
N VAL A 169 41.20 27.98 19.64
CA VAL A 169 42.08 27.28 18.67
C VAL A 169 42.94 26.29 19.44
N ILE A 170 43.01 25.06 18.97
CA ILE A 170 43.84 24.01 19.53
C ILE A 170 45.06 23.84 18.62
N ASP A 171 46.27 24.02 19.15
CA ASP A 171 47.49 23.76 18.40
C ASP A 171 47.80 22.25 18.39
N ASP A 172 47.38 21.58 17.35
CA ASP A 172 47.53 20.13 17.17
C ASP A 172 48.96 19.73 16.72
N THR A 173 49.86 20.71 16.55
CA THR A 173 51.29 20.45 16.27
C THR A 173 52.09 20.30 17.57
N ALA A 174 51.62 20.90 18.66
CA ALA A 174 52.21 20.74 19.95
C ALA A 174 51.90 19.38 20.60
N PRO A 175 52.81 18.75 21.33
CA PRO A 175 52.58 17.46 21.97
C PRO A 175 51.31 17.38 22.84
N ALA A 176 50.95 18.48 23.50
CA ALA A 176 49.76 18.57 24.37
C ALA A 176 48.45 18.73 23.61
N GLY A 177 48.49 19.25 22.36
CA GLY A 177 47.33 19.47 21.52
C GLY A 177 47.14 18.37 20.45
N LYS A 178 48.04 17.39 20.40
CA LYS A 178 47.91 16.26 19.48
C LYS A 178 46.62 15.48 19.76
N PHE A 179 45.87 15.25 18.72
CA PHE A 179 44.56 14.57 18.84
C PHE A 179 44.65 13.24 19.62
N ASP A 180 43.85 13.16 20.67
CA ASP A 180 43.62 11.95 21.47
C ASP A 180 42.13 11.87 21.82
N PRO A 181 41.39 10.83 21.33
CA PRO A 181 39.97 10.73 21.59
C PRO A 181 39.61 10.56 23.06
N THR A 182 40.55 10.18 23.91
CA THR A 182 40.37 10.02 25.37
C THR A 182 40.58 11.33 26.14
N ASN A 183 41.19 12.33 25.51
CA ASN A 183 41.52 13.62 26.15
C ASN A 183 40.67 14.76 25.57
N LEU A 184 39.68 15.20 26.35
CA LEU A 184 38.74 16.28 25.98
C LEU A 184 39.43 17.62 25.64
N ALA A 185 40.67 17.85 26.07
CA ALA A 185 41.40 19.07 25.74
C ALA A 185 41.94 19.10 24.30
N THR A 186 41.93 17.99 23.59
CA THR A 186 42.52 17.84 22.24
C THR A 186 41.51 17.99 21.11
N TYR A 187 40.21 18.18 21.42
CA TYR A 187 39.17 18.41 20.43
C TYR A 187 38.07 19.33 20.97
N THR A 188 37.39 20.01 20.05
CA THR A 188 36.34 20.96 20.42
C THR A 188 35.00 20.23 20.72
N LYS A 189 34.66 19.25 19.93
CA LYS A 189 33.41 18.48 20.08
C LYS A 189 33.51 17.13 19.38
N SER A 190 32.73 16.14 19.84
CA SER A 190 32.59 14.86 19.20
C SER A 190 31.13 14.55 18.88
N PHE A 191 30.89 13.81 17.78
CA PHE A 191 29.59 13.38 17.31
C PHE A 191 29.65 11.91 16.95
N SER A 192 28.76 11.10 17.50
CA SER A 192 28.63 9.68 17.15
C SER A 192 27.45 9.43 16.19
N THR A 193 27.65 8.57 15.22
CA THR A 193 26.62 8.14 14.25
C THR A 193 26.70 6.65 14.08
N PRO A 194 25.59 5.89 14.25
CA PRO A 194 25.59 4.47 13.95
C PRO A 194 25.66 4.25 12.43
N ILE A 195 26.59 3.39 12.00
CA ILE A 195 26.70 2.88 10.63
C ILE A 195 26.57 1.37 10.63
N TYR A 196 26.22 0.78 9.51
CA TYR A 196 25.97 -0.66 9.40
C TYR A 196 26.88 -1.29 8.34
N ASP A 197 27.35 -2.51 8.64
CA ASP A 197 28.09 -3.35 7.71
C ASP A 197 27.15 -4.17 6.80
N SER A 198 27.70 -5.01 5.92
CA SER A 198 26.93 -5.84 4.99
C SER A 198 26.11 -6.94 5.67
N GLN A 199 26.40 -7.28 6.92
CA GLN A 199 25.65 -8.28 7.71
C GLN A 199 24.65 -7.61 8.67
N GLY A 200 24.61 -6.26 8.70
CA GLY A 200 23.71 -5.48 9.54
C GLY A 200 24.19 -5.28 10.98
N ASN A 201 25.46 -5.53 11.25
CA ASN A 201 26.03 -5.17 12.53
C ASN A 201 26.21 -3.66 12.60
N MET A 202 25.87 -3.09 13.76
CA MET A 202 26.00 -1.67 14.03
C MET A 202 27.41 -1.36 14.52
N HIS A 203 28.03 -0.33 13.97
CA HIS A 203 29.32 0.19 14.33
C HIS A 203 29.20 1.69 14.63
N PRO A 204 29.65 2.20 15.79
CA PRO A 204 29.70 3.63 16.05
C PRO A 204 30.79 4.28 15.21
N MET A 205 30.41 5.28 14.43
CA MET A 205 31.32 6.17 13.73
C MET A 205 31.37 7.48 14.49
N ASP A 206 32.53 7.78 15.07
CA ASP A 206 32.78 8.96 15.88
C ASP A 206 33.58 10.01 15.09
N GLN A 207 33.04 11.22 15.00
CA GLN A 207 33.67 12.36 14.36
C GLN A 207 34.07 13.37 15.43
N TYR A 208 35.34 13.70 15.47
CA TYR A 208 35.91 14.68 16.38
C TYR A 208 36.31 15.94 15.60
N VAL A 209 35.76 17.08 15.96
CA VAL A 209 36.05 18.35 15.30
C VAL A 209 36.99 19.16 16.16
N VAL A 210 38.06 19.67 15.53
CA VAL A 210 39.14 20.42 16.18
C VAL A 210 39.33 21.74 15.44
N LYS A 211 39.19 22.86 16.14
CA LYS A 211 39.49 24.18 15.56
C LYS A 211 40.99 24.42 15.57
N THR A 212 41.60 24.55 14.39
CA THR A 212 43.06 24.75 14.24
C THR A 212 43.43 26.14 13.74
N GLY A 213 42.46 26.92 13.30
CA GLY A 213 42.67 28.30 12.84
C GLY A 213 41.38 29.12 12.77
N ALA A 214 41.43 30.35 12.34
CA ALA A 214 40.30 31.28 12.31
C ALA A 214 39.12 30.72 11.49
N ASN A 215 39.40 30.16 10.30
CA ASN A 215 38.38 29.56 9.41
C ASN A 215 38.79 28.14 9.01
N THR A 216 39.52 27.45 9.86
CA THR A 216 40.09 26.14 9.57
C THR A 216 39.81 25.18 10.70
N TRP A 217 39.24 24.05 10.35
CA TRP A 217 38.94 22.97 11.26
C TRP A 217 39.47 21.64 10.75
N LYS A 218 39.84 20.75 11.65
CA LYS A 218 40.17 19.36 11.34
C LYS A 218 39.07 18.44 11.86
N VAL A 219 38.75 17.41 11.08
CA VAL A 219 37.83 16.34 11.46
C VAL A 219 38.61 15.06 11.50
N TYR A 220 38.58 14.40 12.64
CA TYR A 220 39.10 13.04 12.81
C TYR A 220 37.89 12.08 12.85
N THR A 221 37.87 11.05 11.99
CA THR A 221 36.80 10.05 11.96
C THR A 221 37.33 8.72 12.42
N LEU A 222 36.72 8.16 13.45
CA LEU A 222 36.99 6.82 13.97
C LEU A 222 35.78 5.94 13.79
N VAL A 223 35.97 4.65 13.55
CA VAL A 223 34.91 3.64 13.58
C VAL A 223 35.33 2.59 14.61
N ASP A 224 34.41 2.27 15.53
CA ASP A 224 34.72 1.40 16.68
C ASP A 224 35.94 1.87 17.49
N GLY A 225 36.13 3.19 17.61
CA GLY A 225 37.28 3.80 18.28
C GLY A 225 38.62 3.63 17.55
N ARG A 226 38.61 3.20 16.26
CA ARG A 226 39.80 2.88 15.46
C ARG A 226 39.88 3.77 14.24
N ASN A 227 41.10 3.98 13.76
CA ASN A 227 41.33 4.60 12.47
C ASN A 227 40.80 3.66 11.36
N PRO A 228 39.81 4.08 10.54
CA PRO A 228 39.26 3.24 9.46
C PRO A 228 40.27 2.88 8.37
N ASP A 229 41.30 3.75 8.16
CA ASP A 229 42.33 3.53 7.13
C ASP A 229 43.48 2.63 7.62
N ALA A 230 43.46 2.18 8.88
CA ALA A 230 44.49 1.34 9.42
C ALA A 230 44.35 -0.13 8.94
N THR A 231 45.27 -0.55 8.11
CA THR A 231 45.30 -1.92 7.53
C THR A 231 45.91 -2.97 8.48
N GLY A 232 46.22 -2.60 9.73
CA GLY A 232 46.89 -3.47 10.71
C GLY A 232 45.92 -4.12 11.71
N SER A 233 46.39 -5.23 12.32
CA SER A 233 45.68 -5.96 13.38
C SER A 233 45.73 -5.22 14.75
N ASP A 234 46.42 -4.09 14.85
CA ASP A 234 46.49 -3.33 16.10
C ASP A 234 45.25 -2.44 16.27
N PRO A 235 44.47 -2.64 17.33
CA PRO A 235 43.30 -1.83 17.64
C PRO A 235 43.66 -0.42 18.12
N LYS A 236 44.90 -0.17 18.52
CA LYS A 236 45.37 1.13 18.99
C LYS A 236 45.79 2.01 17.83
N VAL A 237 44.98 2.94 17.59
CA VAL A 237 45.12 4.22 16.95
C VAL A 237 46.58 4.58 16.54
N THR A 238 46.97 4.21 15.34
CA THR A 238 47.82 5.10 14.56
C THR A 238 46.98 6.35 14.37
N ALA A 239 47.46 7.53 14.71
CA ALA A 239 46.69 8.76 14.66
C ALA A 239 45.88 8.86 13.36
N PRO A 240 44.55 8.98 13.41
CA PRO A 240 43.76 9.03 12.21
C PRO A 240 44.18 10.22 11.34
N THR A 241 44.20 10.01 10.02
CA THR A 241 44.51 11.10 9.10
C THR A 241 43.35 12.12 9.15
N PRO A 242 43.59 13.37 9.54
CA PRO A 242 42.53 14.35 9.62
C PRO A 242 42.09 14.82 8.25
N SER A 243 40.81 15.10 8.10
CA SER A 243 40.30 15.89 6.99
C SER A 243 40.23 17.37 7.43
N THR A 244 40.70 18.27 6.57
CA THR A 244 40.71 19.72 6.87
C THR A 244 39.51 20.38 6.20
N MET A 245 38.70 21.08 6.98
CA MET A 245 37.59 21.91 6.52
C MET A 245 38.01 23.37 6.51
N THR A 246 37.74 24.09 5.43
CA THR A 246 37.95 25.52 5.31
C THR A 246 36.64 26.25 5.05
N PHE A 247 36.47 27.39 5.70
CA PHE A 247 35.27 28.21 5.63
C PHE A 247 35.58 29.57 5.00
N ASP A 248 34.61 30.16 4.34
CA ASP A 248 34.70 31.55 3.85
C ASP A 248 34.48 32.58 4.99
N SER A 249 34.59 33.88 4.65
CA SER A 249 34.33 34.96 5.59
C SER A 249 32.84 35.05 6.01
N ALA A 250 31.93 34.40 5.32
CA ALA A 250 30.51 34.30 5.65
C ALA A 250 30.18 33.06 6.50
N GLY A 251 31.20 32.26 6.87
CA GLY A 251 31.04 31.06 7.70
C GLY A 251 30.46 29.85 6.95
N LYS A 252 30.50 29.84 5.61
CA LYS A 252 30.09 28.69 4.81
C LYS A 252 31.29 27.81 4.48
N LEU A 253 31.09 26.50 4.49
CA LEU A 253 32.09 25.53 4.08
C LEU A 253 32.43 25.68 2.59
N THR A 254 33.72 25.88 2.29
CA THR A 254 34.23 26.00 0.92
C THR A 254 34.86 24.73 0.42
N GLN A 255 35.58 24.01 1.28
CA GLN A 255 36.15 22.72 0.90
C GLN A 255 36.39 21.82 2.10
N VAL A 256 36.41 20.51 1.81
CA VAL A 256 36.95 19.47 2.70
C VAL A 256 38.13 18.84 1.95
N SER A 257 39.29 18.82 2.56
CA SER A 257 40.51 18.22 1.99
C SER A 257 40.92 17.01 2.82
N THR A 258 41.07 15.88 2.19
CA THR A 258 41.70 14.66 2.77
C THR A 258 43.13 14.56 2.28
N LEU A 259 44.11 14.32 3.16
CA LEU A 259 45.47 14.02 2.75
C LEU A 259 45.59 12.55 2.29
N PRO A 260 46.45 12.26 1.27
CA PRO A 260 47.34 13.14 0.50
C PRO A 260 46.73 13.54 -0.86
N GLY A 261 46.43 14.83 -0.99
CA GLY A 261 46.05 15.48 -2.25
C GLY A 261 44.80 16.34 -2.14
N PRO A 262 44.70 17.49 -2.82
CA PRO A 262 43.54 18.34 -2.76
C PRO A 262 42.37 17.73 -3.55
N VAL A 263 41.53 16.94 -2.90
CA VAL A 263 40.20 16.69 -3.40
C VAL A 263 39.31 17.80 -2.87
N ILE A 264 38.96 18.75 -3.72
CA ILE A 264 38.00 19.81 -3.42
C ILE A 264 36.61 19.13 -3.47
N SER A 265 36.10 18.79 -2.31
CA SER A 265 34.76 18.18 -2.15
C SER A 265 34.12 18.82 -0.91
N SER A 266 32.80 18.87 -0.94
CA SER A 266 31.98 19.15 0.25
C SER A 266 31.72 17.90 1.09
N ASP A 267 32.18 16.75 0.63
CA ASP A 267 31.91 15.46 1.23
C ASP A 267 33.22 14.79 1.66
N LEU A 268 33.17 14.12 2.81
CA LEU A 268 34.21 13.29 3.33
C LEU A 268 33.95 11.84 2.93
N LYS A 269 34.94 11.18 2.37
CA LYS A 269 34.80 9.78 1.96
C LYS A 269 35.61 8.87 2.88
N LEU A 270 34.91 7.96 3.54
CA LEU A 270 35.51 6.89 4.32
C LEU A 270 35.67 5.67 3.44
N SER A 271 36.90 5.40 3.02
CA SER A 271 37.27 4.23 2.22
C SER A 271 38.23 3.35 3.03
N GLY A 272 38.24 2.04 2.73
CA GLY A 272 39.16 1.11 3.37
C GLY A 272 38.76 0.60 4.74
N TRP A 273 37.62 1.03 5.29
CA TRP A 273 37.13 0.49 6.56
C TRP A 273 36.85 -1.01 6.45
N VAL A 274 37.35 -1.78 7.41
CA VAL A 274 37.11 -3.21 7.55
C VAL A 274 36.28 -3.43 8.83
N PRO A 275 35.04 -3.95 8.72
CA PRO A 275 34.22 -4.29 9.87
C PRO A 275 34.87 -5.38 10.71
N GLY A 276 34.80 -5.25 12.03
CA GLY A 276 35.33 -6.26 12.93
C GLY A 276 35.20 -5.88 14.40
N ASN A 277 35.60 -6.80 15.25
CA ASN A 277 35.53 -6.63 16.70
C ASN A 277 36.92 -6.77 17.34
N VAL A 278 37.15 -6.09 18.46
CA VAL A 278 38.33 -6.27 19.27
C VAL A 278 38.08 -7.39 20.27
N VAL A 279 38.81 -8.50 20.13
CA VAL A 279 38.73 -9.66 21.03
C VAL A 279 40.07 -9.81 21.72
N ASN A 280 40.11 -9.73 23.06
CA ASN A 280 41.32 -9.81 23.88
C ASN A 280 42.42 -8.84 23.42
N GLY A 281 42.03 -7.60 23.07
CA GLY A 281 42.97 -6.56 22.67
C GLY A 281 43.47 -6.69 21.21
N THR A 282 43.03 -7.68 20.45
CA THR A 282 43.39 -7.89 19.03
C THR A 282 42.17 -7.69 18.14
N PHE A 283 42.33 -6.91 17.09
CA PHE A 283 41.30 -6.73 16.07
C PHE A 283 41.12 -8.01 15.24
N LYS A 284 39.87 -8.43 15.09
CA LYS A 284 39.51 -9.54 14.21
C LYS A 284 38.38 -9.09 13.29
N PRO A 285 38.57 -9.14 11.94
CA PRO A 285 37.47 -8.94 11.02
C PRO A 285 36.33 -9.89 11.33
N ASN A 286 35.08 -9.42 11.27
CA ASN A 286 33.89 -10.22 11.52
C ASN A 286 33.40 -10.98 10.27
N GLY A 287 34.09 -10.86 9.15
CA GLY A 287 33.72 -11.47 7.88
C GLY A 287 32.69 -10.67 7.09
N ALA A 288 32.16 -9.59 7.64
CA ALA A 288 31.32 -8.66 6.91
C ALA A 288 32.19 -7.73 6.05
N ALA A 289 31.57 -7.15 5.02
CA ALA A 289 32.18 -6.10 4.19
C ALA A 289 31.59 -4.73 4.55
N ALA A 290 32.41 -3.70 4.47
CA ALA A 290 31.93 -2.34 4.31
C ALA A 290 31.37 -2.15 2.90
N ASN A 291 30.71 -1.01 2.67
CA ASN A 291 30.30 -0.64 1.32
C ASN A 291 31.55 -0.53 0.42
N THR A 292 31.56 -1.24 -0.72
CA THR A 292 32.72 -1.26 -1.64
C THR A 292 33.03 0.11 -2.24
N ALA A 293 32.02 0.99 -2.36
CA ALA A 293 32.19 2.36 -2.81
C ALA A 293 32.70 3.31 -1.72
N GLY A 294 32.84 2.81 -0.46
CA GLY A 294 33.09 3.62 0.74
C GLY A 294 31.82 4.31 1.26
N ILE A 295 31.95 4.94 2.42
CA ILE A 295 30.87 5.71 3.04
C ILE A 295 31.11 7.19 2.73
N THR A 296 30.14 7.82 2.09
CA THR A 296 30.17 9.26 1.85
C THR A 296 29.52 9.97 3.05
N ILE A 297 30.24 10.90 3.66
CA ILE A 297 29.73 11.73 4.76
C ILE A 297 29.55 13.14 4.19
N SER A 298 28.31 13.53 3.96
CA SER A 298 28.02 14.86 3.40
C SER A 298 28.20 15.94 4.47
N MET A 299 29.14 16.83 4.21
CA MET A 299 29.45 17.97 5.05
C MET A 299 28.95 19.29 4.44
N ALA A 300 28.28 19.26 3.30
CA ALA A 300 27.87 20.43 2.51
C ALA A 300 27.02 21.45 3.30
N GLN A 301 26.30 21.00 4.31
CA GLN A 301 25.46 21.83 5.18
C GLN A 301 26.19 22.29 6.46
N THR A 302 27.51 22.14 6.52
CA THR A 302 28.29 22.58 7.67
C THR A 302 28.54 24.08 7.61
N THR A 303 28.33 24.75 8.74
CA THR A 303 28.51 26.20 8.90
C THR A 303 29.43 26.51 10.07
N GLN A 304 30.01 27.72 10.08
CA GLN A 304 30.82 28.24 11.18
C GLN A 304 30.24 29.59 11.62
N TYR A 305 29.30 29.57 12.55
CA TYR A 305 28.66 30.77 13.09
C TYR A 305 28.95 30.90 14.61
N ASN A 306 28.75 32.12 15.14
CA ASN A 306 28.83 32.38 16.59
C ASN A 306 27.56 31.79 17.27
N ALA A 307 27.56 30.49 17.42
CA ALA A 307 26.57 29.70 18.15
C ALA A 307 27.24 28.39 18.56
N ASP A 308 26.76 27.77 19.62
CA ASP A 308 27.30 26.51 20.13
C ASP A 308 27.52 25.48 19.05
N THR A 309 28.63 24.75 19.14
CA THR A 309 28.90 23.62 18.25
C THR A 309 27.83 22.54 18.44
N ALA A 310 26.98 22.38 17.46
CA ALA A 310 25.85 21.46 17.49
C ALA A 310 25.64 20.78 16.13
N ARG A 311 25.05 19.60 16.16
CA ARG A 311 24.70 18.82 14.99
C ARG A 311 23.20 18.50 15.02
N SER A 312 22.51 18.64 13.89
CA SER A 312 21.17 18.08 13.69
C SER A 312 21.20 16.55 13.77
N ILE A 313 20.02 15.93 13.92
CA ILE A 313 19.90 14.48 13.88
C ILE A 313 20.49 13.98 12.55
N PRO A 314 21.54 13.14 12.59
CA PRO A 314 22.12 12.60 11.35
C PRO A 314 21.16 11.62 10.71
N THR A 315 21.11 11.64 9.38
CA THR A 315 20.44 10.61 8.59
C THR A 315 21.49 9.72 7.95
N GLN A 316 21.21 8.44 7.87
CA GLN A 316 22.06 7.47 7.20
C GLN A 316 21.17 6.40 6.53
N ASP A 317 21.68 5.75 5.49
CA ASP A 317 20.91 4.88 4.60
C ASP A 317 21.07 3.37 4.84
N GLY A 318 21.89 3.00 5.83
CA GLY A 318 22.09 1.61 6.23
C GLY A 318 21.09 1.16 7.30
N TYR A 319 20.89 -0.14 7.44
CA TYR A 319 20.03 -0.73 8.48
C TYR A 319 20.37 -2.19 8.76
N ALA A 320 20.04 -2.63 9.96
CA ALA A 320 20.12 -4.03 10.36
C ALA A 320 19.00 -4.86 9.70
N THR A 321 19.12 -6.18 9.76
CA THR A 321 18.05 -7.11 9.38
C THR A 321 16.76 -6.76 10.10
N GLY A 322 15.63 -6.75 9.38
CA GLY A 322 14.30 -6.48 9.92
C GLY A 322 13.35 -7.66 9.75
N GLN A 323 12.48 -7.89 10.73
CA GLN A 323 11.35 -8.81 10.64
C GLN A 323 10.07 -7.99 10.43
N ILE A 324 9.12 -8.53 9.68
CA ILE A 324 7.81 -7.86 9.49
C ILE A 324 7.10 -7.80 10.85
N THR A 325 6.69 -6.60 11.23
CA THR A 325 5.91 -6.35 12.46
C THR A 325 4.43 -6.18 12.15
N ASN A 326 4.10 -5.44 11.09
CA ASN A 326 2.74 -5.24 10.63
C ASN A 326 2.71 -4.90 9.14
N LEU A 327 1.50 -4.97 8.57
CA LEU A 327 1.20 -4.53 7.21
C LEU A 327 0.36 -3.25 7.28
N THR A 328 0.51 -2.39 6.30
CA THR A 328 -0.37 -1.22 6.09
C THR A 328 -0.71 -1.10 4.61
N ILE A 329 -1.92 -0.63 4.32
CA ILE A 329 -2.38 -0.40 2.95
C ILE A 329 -2.83 1.05 2.86
N ASP A 330 -2.32 1.76 1.88
CA ASP A 330 -2.68 3.16 1.66
C ASP A 330 -3.89 3.32 0.73
N GLY A 331 -4.34 4.56 0.54
CA GLY A 331 -5.49 4.87 -0.32
C GLY A 331 -5.26 4.57 -1.81
N THR A 332 -4.01 4.42 -2.25
CA THR A 332 -3.64 4.01 -3.61
C THR A 332 -3.58 2.49 -3.76
N GLY A 333 -3.95 1.75 -2.71
CA GLY A 333 -3.90 0.29 -2.69
C GLY A 333 -2.51 -0.29 -2.60
N THR A 334 -1.49 0.50 -2.27
CA THR A 334 -0.13 0.01 -2.08
C THR A 334 -0.01 -0.66 -0.72
N LEU A 335 0.44 -1.91 -0.73
CA LEU A 335 0.71 -2.69 0.46
C LEU A 335 2.14 -2.44 0.92
N PHE A 336 2.29 -1.99 2.16
CA PHE A 336 3.58 -1.79 2.81
C PHE A 336 3.79 -2.80 3.93
N ALA A 337 4.96 -3.41 3.95
CA ALA A 337 5.45 -4.15 5.09
C ALA A 337 6.30 -3.22 5.97
N ASN A 338 5.94 -3.11 7.24
CA ASN A 338 6.71 -2.39 8.25
C ASN A 338 7.58 -3.40 9.01
N PHE A 339 8.86 -3.05 9.17
CA PHE A 339 9.86 -3.95 9.75
C PHE A 339 10.30 -3.47 11.13
N SER A 340 10.83 -4.40 11.93
CA SER A 340 11.33 -4.14 13.30
C SER A 340 12.50 -3.16 13.35
N ASN A 341 13.16 -2.93 12.23
CA ASN A 341 14.26 -1.95 12.06
C ASN A 341 13.75 -0.56 11.60
N ASN A 342 12.46 -0.27 11.75
CA ASN A 342 11.77 0.96 11.30
C ASN A 342 11.86 1.22 9.78
N GLN A 343 12.19 0.20 9.00
CA GLN A 343 12.08 0.28 7.55
C GLN A 343 10.66 -0.06 7.11
N ASN A 344 10.26 0.55 6.02
CA ASN A 344 8.98 0.31 5.37
C ASN A 344 9.26 0.04 3.89
N LYS A 345 8.69 -1.03 3.36
CA LYS A 345 8.89 -1.44 1.97
C LYS A 345 7.56 -1.79 1.34
N ALA A 346 7.28 -1.25 0.16
CA ALA A 346 6.15 -1.69 -0.63
C ALA A 346 6.39 -3.13 -1.11
N ILE A 347 5.36 -3.96 -1.01
CA ILE A 347 5.37 -5.38 -1.40
C ILE A 347 4.45 -5.66 -2.58
N GLY A 348 3.57 -4.73 -2.94
CA GLY A 348 2.67 -4.81 -4.07
C GLY A 348 1.64 -3.69 -4.04
N GLN A 349 0.86 -3.58 -5.10
CA GLN A 349 -0.25 -2.63 -5.19
C GLN A 349 -1.47 -3.32 -5.77
N VAL A 350 -2.62 -3.17 -5.13
CA VAL A 350 -3.89 -3.72 -5.63
C VAL A 350 -4.24 -3.06 -6.95
N ALA A 351 -4.66 -3.84 -7.93
CA ALA A 351 -5.23 -3.33 -9.17
C ALA A 351 -6.75 -3.39 -9.12
N LEU A 352 -7.40 -2.32 -9.55
CA LEU A 352 -8.84 -2.29 -9.73
C LEU A 352 -9.19 -2.43 -11.20
N ALA A 353 -10.31 -3.13 -11.47
CA ALA A 353 -10.88 -3.22 -12.79
C ALA A 353 -12.02 -2.21 -12.95
N SER A 354 -12.08 -1.55 -14.10
CA SER A 354 -13.21 -0.72 -14.53
C SER A 354 -13.85 -1.31 -15.78
N PHE A 355 -15.16 -1.11 -15.93
CA PHE A 355 -15.94 -1.58 -17.08
C PHE A 355 -16.68 -0.42 -17.72
N THR A 356 -16.78 -0.44 -19.04
CA THR A 356 -17.58 0.53 -19.78
C THR A 356 -19.07 0.37 -19.48
N ASN A 357 -19.51 -0.88 -19.25
CA ASN A 357 -20.88 -1.20 -18.90
C ASN A 357 -20.93 -2.27 -17.80
N GLU A 358 -21.08 -1.84 -16.56
CA GLU A 358 -21.19 -2.73 -15.40
C GLU A 358 -22.43 -3.64 -15.47
N GLN A 359 -23.52 -3.17 -16.10
CA GLN A 359 -24.74 -3.95 -16.28
C GLN A 359 -24.56 -5.18 -17.19
N GLY A 360 -23.51 -5.18 -17.99
CA GLY A 360 -23.13 -6.31 -18.83
C GLY A 360 -22.37 -7.42 -18.10
N LEU A 361 -22.00 -7.22 -16.85
CA LEU A 361 -21.31 -8.23 -16.06
C LEU A 361 -22.23 -9.40 -15.71
N GLN A 362 -21.70 -10.61 -15.76
CA GLN A 362 -22.41 -11.83 -15.37
C GLN A 362 -22.07 -12.22 -13.94
N ALA A 363 -23.07 -12.29 -13.07
CA ALA A 363 -22.89 -12.81 -11.72
C ALA A 363 -22.59 -14.33 -11.76
N ILE A 364 -21.55 -14.76 -11.04
CA ILE A 364 -21.12 -16.16 -10.95
C ILE A 364 -21.28 -16.74 -9.54
N GLY A 365 -21.89 -15.97 -8.63
CA GLY A 365 -22.03 -16.31 -7.21
C GLY A 365 -20.86 -15.85 -6.35
N GLY A 366 -21.00 -15.95 -5.02
CA GLY A 366 -19.97 -15.52 -4.07
C GLY A 366 -19.61 -14.03 -4.19
N THR A 367 -20.59 -13.16 -4.48
CA THR A 367 -20.38 -11.72 -4.73
C THR A 367 -19.33 -11.43 -5.81
N SER A 368 -19.26 -12.32 -6.80
CA SER A 368 -18.28 -12.23 -7.89
C SER A 368 -18.96 -12.18 -9.25
N TRP A 369 -18.31 -11.49 -10.16
CA TRP A 369 -18.77 -11.28 -11.54
C TRP A 369 -17.69 -11.71 -12.53
N LYS A 370 -18.14 -11.99 -13.74
CA LYS A 370 -17.29 -12.28 -14.88
C LYS A 370 -17.62 -11.31 -16.01
N GLU A 371 -16.61 -10.95 -16.77
CA GLU A 371 -16.77 -10.13 -17.96
C GLU A 371 -17.57 -10.87 -19.05
N THR A 372 -18.30 -10.11 -19.83
CA THR A 372 -19.02 -10.59 -21.02
C THR A 372 -18.75 -9.64 -22.17
N PHE A 373 -19.19 -10.01 -23.37
CA PHE A 373 -19.13 -9.10 -24.51
C PHE A 373 -19.89 -7.78 -24.25
N ALA A 374 -20.97 -7.83 -23.48
CA ALA A 374 -21.80 -6.67 -23.16
C ALA A 374 -21.18 -5.74 -22.13
N SER A 375 -20.28 -6.25 -21.26
CA SER A 375 -19.55 -5.40 -20.27
C SER A 375 -18.41 -4.62 -20.91
N GLY A 376 -17.93 -5.05 -22.06
CA GLY A 376 -16.71 -4.54 -22.66
C GLY A 376 -15.45 -5.16 -22.03
N ILE A 377 -14.30 -4.73 -22.53
CA ILE A 377 -12.99 -5.17 -22.05
C ILE A 377 -12.67 -4.44 -20.73
N PRO A 378 -12.20 -5.13 -19.67
CA PRO A 378 -11.82 -4.50 -18.42
C PRO A 378 -10.58 -3.59 -18.60
N GLY A 379 -10.65 -2.39 -18.05
CA GLY A 379 -9.49 -1.54 -17.87
C GLY A 379 -8.90 -1.80 -16.48
N TYR A 380 -7.61 -2.13 -16.40
CA TYR A 380 -6.92 -2.33 -15.13
C TYR A 380 -6.02 -1.15 -14.82
N ASP A 381 -6.18 -0.57 -13.63
CA ASP A 381 -5.30 0.52 -13.19
C ASP A 381 -5.16 0.53 -11.66
N ALA A 382 -4.26 1.38 -11.18
CA ALA A 382 -4.11 1.61 -9.75
C ALA A 382 -5.32 2.39 -9.19
N PRO A 383 -5.72 2.16 -7.94
CA PRO A 383 -6.72 2.97 -7.27
C PRO A 383 -6.37 4.48 -7.34
N GLN A 384 -7.38 5.34 -7.34
CA GLN A 384 -7.27 6.79 -7.52
C GLN A 384 -6.76 7.24 -8.90
N THR A 385 -6.74 6.35 -9.88
CA THR A 385 -6.38 6.69 -11.26
C THR A 385 -7.64 6.78 -12.12
N GLY A 386 -7.77 7.86 -12.91
CA GLY A 386 -8.92 8.07 -13.77
C GLY A 386 -10.24 8.14 -13.00
N THR A 387 -11.16 7.20 -13.26
CA THR A 387 -12.47 7.10 -12.60
C THR A 387 -12.50 6.13 -11.43
N LEU A 388 -11.38 5.43 -11.16
CA LEU A 388 -11.29 4.43 -10.10
C LEU A 388 -11.29 5.07 -8.72
N GLY A 389 -11.98 4.42 -7.79
CA GLY A 389 -12.06 4.82 -6.40
C GLY A 389 -10.75 4.59 -5.64
N SER A 390 -10.73 5.01 -4.38
CA SER A 390 -9.64 4.75 -3.44
C SER A 390 -9.88 3.46 -2.66
N ILE A 391 -8.82 2.83 -2.20
CA ILE A 391 -8.92 1.72 -1.24
C ILE A 391 -8.90 2.28 0.18
N GLN A 392 -9.81 1.77 0.99
CA GLN A 392 -9.84 2.00 2.42
C GLN A 392 -9.54 0.68 3.13
N SER A 393 -8.37 0.59 3.73
CA SER A 393 -7.99 -0.58 4.54
C SER A 393 -8.72 -0.59 5.88
N ASN A 394 -8.68 -1.71 6.56
CA ASN A 394 -9.40 -1.97 7.82
C ASN A 394 -10.93 -1.77 7.69
N SER A 395 -11.47 -1.86 6.51
CA SER A 395 -12.88 -1.54 6.25
C SER A 395 -13.45 -2.45 5.17
N LEU A 396 -14.73 -2.72 5.26
CA LEU A 396 -15.48 -3.48 4.24
C LEU A 396 -16.62 -2.64 3.68
N GLU A 397 -16.88 -2.79 2.40
CA GLU A 397 -18.10 -2.29 1.79
C GLU A 397 -19.24 -3.25 2.12
N GLU A 398 -20.27 -2.76 2.78
CA GLU A 398 -21.48 -3.52 3.06
C GLU A 398 -22.37 -3.65 1.82
N SER A 399 -23.41 -4.45 1.93
CA SER A 399 -24.47 -4.53 0.93
C SER A 399 -25.13 -3.16 0.74
N ASN A 400 -25.45 -2.79 -0.48
CA ASN A 400 -26.24 -1.60 -0.80
C ASN A 400 -27.75 -1.79 -0.63
N VAL A 401 -28.16 -2.89 -0.02
CA VAL A 401 -29.57 -3.21 0.25
C VAL A 401 -30.12 -2.38 1.39
N ASN A 402 -31.15 -1.59 1.13
CA ASN A 402 -31.91 -0.92 2.19
C ASN A 402 -33.07 -1.83 2.68
N LEU A 403 -32.89 -2.47 3.83
CA LEU A 403 -33.83 -3.42 4.39
C LEU A 403 -35.27 -2.87 4.51
N THR A 404 -35.41 -1.58 4.88
CA THR A 404 -36.74 -0.97 5.02
C THR A 404 -37.46 -0.87 3.68
N ASN A 405 -36.75 -0.46 2.65
CA ASN A 405 -37.31 -0.37 1.29
C ASN A 405 -37.66 -1.76 0.74
N GLU A 406 -36.79 -2.75 0.95
CA GLU A 406 -37.06 -4.13 0.51
C GLU A 406 -38.27 -4.75 1.23
N LEU A 407 -38.45 -4.48 2.54
CA LEU A 407 -39.62 -4.93 3.27
C LEU A 407 -40.93 -4.30 2.74
N VAL A 408 -40.88 -3.02 2.37
CA VAL A 408 -42.02 -2.35 1.73
C VAL A 408 -42.31 -2.97 0.36
N ASP A 409 -41.28 -3.26 -0.43
CA ASP A 409 -41.44 -3.88 -1.73
C ASP A 409 -41.91 -5.35 -1.62
N LEU A 410 -41.49 -6.06 -0.58
CA LEU A 410 -42.00 -7.39 -0.24
C LEU A 410 -43.52 -7.34 0.02
N ILE A 411 -44.00 -6.39 0.84
CA ILE A 411 -45.44 -6.22 1.12
C ILE A 411 -46.21 -5.87 -0.14
N LYS A 412 -45.69 -4.97 -1.00
CA LYS A 412 -46.28 -4.65 -2.29
C LYS A 412 -46.36 -5.88 -3.22
N GLY A 413 -45.25 -6.65 -3.29
CA GLY A 413 -45.18 -7.89 -4.08
C GLY A 413 -46.20 -8.91 -3.61
N GLN A 414 -46.35 -9.12 -2.30
CA GLN A 414 -47.36 -9.98 -1.69
C GLN A 414 -48.78 -9.51 -2.03
N SER A 415 -49.06 -8.22 -1.92
CA SER A 415 -50.34 -7.63 -2.26
C SER A 415 -50.68 -7.82 -3.74
N ASN A 416 -49.71 -7.60 -4.63
CA ASN A 416 -49.84 -7.82 -6.06
C ASN A 416 -50.10 -9.29 -6.37
N TYR A 417 -49.40 -10.21 -5.71
CA TYR A 417 -49.62 -11.65 -5.85
C TYR A 417 -51.04 -12.03 -5.45
N GLN A 418 -51.52 -11.58 -4.28
CA GLN A 418 -52.87 -11.83 -3.77
C GLN A 418 -53.95 -11.26 -4.72
N ALA A 419 -53.76 -10.06 -5.25
CA ALA A 419 -54.69 -9.42 -6.16
C ALA A 419 -54.82 -10.22 -7.48
N ASN A 420 -53.71 -10.65 -8.05
CA ASN A 420 -53.71 -11.47 -9.26
C ASN A 420 -54.31 -12.87 -9.01
N ALA A 421 -54.02 -13.49 -7.86
CA ALA A 421 -54.64 -14.77 -7.47
C ALA A 421 -56.15 -14.64 -7.31
N LYS A 422 -56.63 -13.52 -6.71
CA LYS A 422 -58.06 -13.24 -6.58
C LYS A 422 -58.73 -13.03 -7.95
N THR A 423 -58.04 -12.34 -8.86
CA THR A 423 -58.53 -12.16 -10.25
C THR A 423 -58.72 -13.50 -10.95
N ILE A 424 -57.76 -14.44 -10.82
CA ILE A 424 -57.85 -15.79 -11.37
C ILE A 424 -59.04 -16.57 -10.75
N SER A 425 -59.17 -16.52 -9.42
CA SER A 425 -60.28 -17.16 -8.69
C SER A 425 -61.66 -16.63 -9.14
N THR A 426 -61.79 -15.30 -9.26
CA THR A 426 -63.02 -14.66 -9.71
C THR A 426 -63.37 -15.11 -11.16
N GLN A 427 -62.35 -15.16 -12.04
CA GLN A 427 -62.52 -15.60 -13.40
C GLN A 427 -62.97 -17.09 -13.48
N SER A 428 -62.42 -17.94 -12.63
CA SER A 428 -62.81 -19.34 -12.49
C SER A 428 -64.27 -19.47 -12.07
N THR A 429 -64.73 -18.68 -11.10
CA THR A 429 -66.11 -18.66 -10.66
C THR A 429 -67.09 -18.20 -11.75
N ILE A 430 -66.70 -17.16 -12.51
CA ILE A 430 -67.47 -16.68 -13.65
C ILE A 430 -67.60 -17.81 -14.71
N MET A 431 -66.52 -18.51 -15.02
CA MET A 431 -66.53 -19.64 -15.98
C MET A 431 -67.46 -20.78 -15.50
N GLN A 432 -67.42 -21.12 -14.20
CA GLN A 432 -68.34 -22.13 -13.63
C GLN A 432 -69.78 -21.69 -13.69
N THR A 433 -70.05 -20.40 -13.39
CA THR A 433 -71.43 -19.88 -13.51
C THR A 433 -71.94 -19.95 -14.96
N ILE A 434 -71.12 -19.60 -15.93
CA ILE A 434 -71.50 -19.72 -17.38
C ILE A 434 -71.79 -21.16 -17.75
N ILE A 435 -70.98 -22.13 -17.32
CA ILE A 435 -71.17 -23.55 -17.59
C ILE A 435 -72.47 -24.06 -16.96
N GLN A 436 -72.87 -23.54 -15.78
CA GLN A 436 -74.13 -23.91 -15.13
C GLN A 436 -75.39 -23.30 -15.78
N MET A 437 -75.19 -22.23 -16.58
CA MET A 437 -76.26 -21.51 -17.26
C MET A 437 -76.49 -22.03 -18.70
N THR A 438 -75.61 -22.88 -19.21
CA THR A 438 -75.72 -23.55 -20.51
C THR A 438 -76.17 -25.02 -20.34
#